data_507514c55b39e29765e98616740ee51b
#
_entry.id   507514c55b39e29765e98616740ee51b
#
_cell.length_a   1.000
_cell.length_b   1.000
_cell.length_c   1.000
_cell.angle_alpha   90.00
_cell.angle_beta   90.00
_cell.angle_gamma   90.00
#
_symmetry.space_group_name_H-M   'P 1'
#
loop_
_entity.id
_entity.type
_entity.pdbx_description
1 polymer ?
#
loop_
_entity_poly.entity_id
_entity_poly.type
_entity_poly.pdbx_seq_one_letter_code
_entity_poly.pdbx_strand_id
1 'polypeptide(L)'
;MSGNQREIRANTWAGVKREDEPTVTLVSGYKVRDVTFSKNEACPTFMLANINPRFDIDYNLSHIEDIVQVAHKVGANILVFPELCISGYVWDTDHKAEVQEQLKTSHNNQPEVKKVLDGIKSGLVDHDKGLNMVFFGNVRMDRSHGKIHDSTFVMTQGADYNDIFYDKIFLTPMEKLFFHRGSDRRLVLDARFGRMGVMMCYDLCFVEMGKMYAFTDEVDVMITTAAWRMETVREYPLLKLRIDNYYQFIWRLMHSALAAHNQVWSIGANCVGVFEKTGGRFCGESGVWSPSGIPLVHASHDEEELIVIRDLEIRGHMRHQAKEHFDYSLDFDEVYRAIKNIKPKRVSLDGL
;
A
#
# COMPACT_ATOMS: atom_id res chain seq x y z
N MET A 1 -32.52 -12.61 27.75
CA MET A 1 -31.84 -11.32 28.03
C MET A 1 -30.76 -11.18 26.99
N SER A 2 -31.04 -10.36 26.01
CA SER A 2 -30.17 -10.14 24.84
C SER A 2 -29.06 -9.17 25.21
N GLY A 3 -27.85 -9.67 25.35
CA GLY A 3 -26.66 -8.85 25.50
C GLY A 3 -26.29 -8.22 24.18
N ASN A 4 -26.54 -6.93 24.03
CA ASN A 4 -26.00 -6.09 22.98
C ASN A 4 -24.47 -6.05 23.14
N GLN A 5 -23.77 -6.94 22.47
CA GLN A 5 -22.35 -6.73 22.17
C GLN A 5 -22.32 -5.60 21.14
N ARG A 6 -22.08 -4.38 21.59
CA ARG A 6 -21.65 -3.29 20.73
C ARG A 6 -20.32 -3.71 20.14
N GLU A 7 -20.33 -4.08 18.85
CA GLU A 7 -19.12 -4.12 18.04
C GLU A 7 -18.37 -2.81 18.28
N ILE A 8 -17.21 -2.90 18.91
CA ILE A 8 -16.27 -1.78 18.97
C ILE A 8 -15.83 -1.57 17.53
N ARG A 9 -16.42 -0.60 16.85
CA ARG A 9 -16.08 -0.23 15.49
C ARG A 9 -14.59 0.09 15.46
N ALA A 10 -13.81 -0.73 14.77
CA ALA A 10 -12.34 -0.71 14.72
C ALA A 10 -11.75 0.55 14.06
N ASN A 11 -12.55 1.56 13.74
CA ASN A 11 -12.19 2.72 12.94
C ASN A 11 -12.06 4.04 13.72
N THR A 12 -12.13 4.02 15.04
CA THR A 12 -11.98 5.25 15.81
C THR A 12 -10.75 5.18 16.72
N TRP A 13 -9.74 5.95 16.40
CA TRP A 13 -8.77 6.36 17.41
C TRP A 13 -9.53 7.10 18.52
N ALA A 14 -9.18 6.84 19.78
CA ALA A 14 -9.78 7.54 20.90
C ALA A 14 -9.68 9.07 20.67
N GLY A 15 -10.82 9.73 20.54
CA GLY A 15 -10.90 11.18 20.31
C GLY A 15 -11.11 11.63 18.85
N VAL A 16 -10.97 10.76 17.85
CA VAL A 16 -11.33 11.11 16.47
C VAL A 16 -12.84 11.01 16.28
N LYS A 17 -13.48 12.15 16.04
CA LYS A 17 -14.91 12.22 15.71
C LYS A 17 -15.05 12.60 14.25
N ARG A 18 -15.92 11.93 13.54
CA ARG A 18 -16.26 12.22 12.15
C ARG A 18 -17.74 12.65 12.11
N GLU A 19 -18.01 13.74 11.41
CA GLU A 19 -19.39 14.23 11.24
C GLU A 19 -20.13 13.40 10.19
N ASP A 20 -19.42 12.99 9.11
CA ASP A 20 -19.98 12.17 8.03
C ASP A 20 -19.40 10.74 8.05
N GLU A 21 -20.26 9.75 8.11
CA GLU A 21 -19.86 8.34 7.96
C GLU A 21 -19.62 8.00 6.48
N PRO A 22 -18.64 7.12 6.17
CA PRO A 22 -18.46 6.63 4.81
C PRO A 22 -19.74 6.00 4.26
N THR A 23 -20.09 6.32 3.03
CA THR A 23 -21.22 5.66 2.35
C THR A 23 -20.76 4.30 1.82
N VAL A 24 -21.55 3.27 2.06
CA VAL A 24 -21.28 1.92 1.53
C VAL A 24 -22.37 1.55 0.54
N THR A 25 -21.98 1.27 -0.70
CA THR A 25 -22.87 0.91 -1.79
C THR A 25 -22.37 -0.33 -2.54
N LEU A 26 -23.22 -0.91 -3.40
CA LEU A 26 -22.82 -1.95 -4.33
C LEU A 26 -22.70 -1.37 -5.74
N VAL A 27 -21.51 -1.47 -6.34
CA VAL A 27 -21.27 -1.06 -7.73
C VAL A 27 -20.76 -2.27 -8.50
N SER A 28 -21.52 -2.71 -9.49
CA SER A 28 -21.20 -3.91 -10.29
C SER A 28 -20.96 -5.19 -9.45
N GLY A 29 -21.61 -5.31 -8.31
CA GLY A 29 -21.45 -6.44 -7.39
C GLY A 29 -20.34 -6.26 -6.33
N TYR A 30 -19.52 -5.23 -6.45
CA TYR A 30 -18.48 -4.91 -5.47
C TYR A 30 -19.01 -3.99 -4.38
N LYS A 31 -18.64 -4.28 -3.14
CA LYS A 31 -18.85 -3.39 -1.99
C LYS A 31 -17.90 -2.20 -2.10
N VAL A 32 -18.44 -1.02 -2.25
CA VAL A 32 -17.70 0.24 -2.40
C VAL A 32 -17.96 1.10 -1.19
N ARG A 33 -16.89 1.47 -0.48
CA ARG A 33 -16.89 2.44 0.61
C ARG A 33 -16.41 3.77 0.08
N ASP A 34 -17.29 4.75 0.06
CA ASP A 34 -17.05 6.07 -0.52
C ASP A 34 -16.89 7.13 0.58
N VAL A 35 -15.84 7.91 0.47
CA VAL A 35 -15.46 8.96 1.42
C VAL A 35 -15.06 10.21 0.68
N THR A 36 -15.67 11.35 1.01
CA THR A 36 -15.34 12.67 0.44
C THR A 36 -14.57 13.50 1.46
N PHE A 37 -13.41 14.02 1.09
CA PHE A 37 -12.58 14.83 1.98
C PHE A 37 -12.66 16.32 1.68
N SER A 38 -12.93 16.70 0.43
CA SER A 38 -13.15 18.07 0.06
C SER A 38 -14.24 18.15 -1.03
N LYS A 39 -14.60 19.36 -1.43
CA LYS A 39 -15.51 19.61 -2.58
C LYS A 39 -14.72 20.19 -3.76
N ASN A 40 -13.43 19.97 -3.80
CA ASN A 40 -12.56 20.49 -4.84
C ASN A 40 -12.32 19.43 -5.92
N GLU A 41 -13.13 19.43 -6.95
CA GLU A 41 -13.03 18.50 -8.09
C GLU A 41 -11.68 18.55 -8.84
N ALA A 42 -10.82 19.52 -8.55
CA ALA A 42 -9.45 19.56 -9.09
C ALA A 42 -8.50 18.63 -8.34
N CYS A 43 -8.91 18.10 -7.17
CA CYS A 43 -8.16 17.11 -6.41
C CYS A 43 -8.45 15.70 -6.90
N PRO A 44 -7.47 14.77 -6.83
CA PRO A 44 -7.65 13.41 -7.33
C PRO A 44 -8.60 12.60 -6.47
N THR A 45 -9.36 11.74 -7.14
CA THR A 45 -10.10 10.65 -6.51
C THR A 45 -9.27 9.37 -6.60
N PHE A 46 -8.93 8.79 -5.45
CA PHE A 46 -8.27 7.49 -5.37
C PHE A 46 -9.29 6.37 -5.22
N MET A 47 -8.99 5.22 -5.79
CA MET A 47 -9.64 3.97 -5.47
C MET A 47 -8.60 2.94 -5.02
N LEU A 48 -8.83 2.31 -3.86
CA LEU A 48 -7.97 1.26 -3.32
C LEU A 48 -8.69 -0.08 -3.41
N ALA A 49 -8.04 -1.07 -3.96
CA ALA A 49 -8.55 -2.43 -4.03
C ALA A 49 -8.09 -3.24 -2.81
N ASN A 50 -9.04 -3.58 -1.94
CA ASN A 50 -8.84 -4.50 -0.81
C ASN A 50 -9.37 -5.87 -1.24
N ILE A 51 -8.54 -6.67 -1.90
CA ILE A 51 -8.93 -7.89 -2.61
C ILE A 51 -8.11 -9.11 -2.19
N ASN A 52 -8.60 -10.29 -2.52
CA ASN A 52 -7.94 -11.57 -2.28
C ASN A 52 -7.44 -12.18 -3.61
N PRO A 53 -6.22 -11.86 -4.05
CA PRO A 53 -5.66 -12.52 -5.23
C PRO A 53 -5.49 -14.02 -4.98
N ARG A 54 -5.94 -14.83 -5.92
CA ARG A 54 -5.85 -16.31 -5.86
C ARG A 54 -4.60 -16.82 -6.54
N PHE A 55 -4.30 -18.08 -6.30
CA PHE A 55 -3.29 -18.81 -7.06
C PHE A 55 -3.86 -19.26 -8.43
N ASP A 56 -4.45 -18.30 -9.14
CA ASP A 56 -5.13 -18.46 -10.42
C ASP A 56 -5.03 -17.16 -11.22
N ILE A 57 -4.17 -17.14 -12.23
CA ILE A 57 -3.88 -15.93 -13.01
C ILE A 57 -5.11 -15.45 -13.78
N ASP A 58 -5.87 -16.36 -14.38
CA ASP A 58 -7.04 -16.02 -15.20
C ASP A 58 -8.13 -15.40 -14.34
N TYR A 59 -8.36 -15.97 -13.14
CA TYR A 59 -9.27 -15.37 -12.16
C TYR A 59 -8.83 -13.97 -11.77
N ASN A 60 -7.54 -13.80 -11.42
CA ASN A 60 -7.03 -12.51 -10.98
C ASN A 60 -7.10 -11.46 -12.09
N LEU A 61 -6.80 -11.82 -13.33
CA LEU A 61 -6.92 -10.92 -14.48
C LEU A 61 -8.36 -10.47 -14.71
N SER A 62 -9.31 -11.40 -14.71
CA SER A 62 -10.74 -11.07 -14.85
C SER A 62 -11.21 -10.16 -13.70
N HIS A 63 -10.77 -10.45 -12.47
CA HIS A 63 -11.11 -9.66 -11.29
C HIS A 63 -10.56 -8.23 -11.38
N ILE A 64 -9.33 -8.07 -11.86
CA ILE A 64 -8.70 -6.78 -12.11
C ILE A 64 -9.46 -5.98 -13.18
N GLU A 65 -9.85 -6.61 -14.29
CA GLU A 65 -10.66 -5.96 -15.35
C GLU A 65 -11.99 -5.44 -14.80
N ASP A 66 -12.70 -6.25 -14.02
CA ASP A 66 -13.96 -5.85 -13.39
C ASP A 66 -13.79 -4.66 -12.45
N ILE A 67 -12.72 -4.65 -11.62
CA ILE A 67 -12.42 -3.56 -10.70
C ILE A 67 -12.06 -2.27 -11.46
N VAL A 68 -11.33 -2.36 -12.57
CA VAL A 68 -11.05 -1.22 -13.45
C VAL A 68 -12.35 -0.64 -14.01
N GLN A 69 -13.32 -1.47 -14.38
CA GLN A 69 -14.64 -0.99 -14.81
C GLN A 69 -15.38 -0.26 -13.66
N VAL A 70 -15.23 -0.74 -12.42
CA VAL A 70 -15.77 -0.02 -11.25
C VAL A 70 -15.06 1.33 -11.09
N ALA A 71 -13.73 1.39 -11.23
CA ALA A 71 -12.98 2.64 -11.14
C ALA A 71 -13.46 3.70 -12.15
N HIS A 72 -13.73 3.28 -13.39
CA HIS A 72 -14.34 4.16 -14.39
C HIS A 72 -15.73 4.64 -13.96
N LYS A 73 -16.60 3.75 -13.45
CA LYS A 73 -17.96 4.09 -13.03
C LYS A 73 -18.01 5.08 -11.85
N VAL A 74 -17.09 4.94 -10.90
CA VAL A 74 -17.02 5.83 -9.73
C VAL A 74 -16.23 7.11 -10.00
N GLY A 75 -15.60 7.24 -11.17
CA GLY A 75 -14.81 8.42 -11.57
C GLY A 75 -13.47 8.52 -10.84
N ALA A 76 -12.84 7.38 -10.54
CA ALA A 76 -11.50 7.38 -9.94
C ALA A 76 -10.45 7.90 -10.93
N ASN A 77 -9.50 8.69 -10.44
CA ASN A 77 -8.33 9.14 -11.20
C ASN A 77 -7.15 8.18 -11.03
N ILE A 78 -7.00 7.62 -9.83
CA ILE A 78 -5.89 6.76 -9.45
C ILE A 78 -6.46 5.50 -8.81
N LEU A 79 -6.09 4.34 -9.37
CA LEU A 79 -6.43 3.03 -8.82
C LEU A 79 -5.18 2.34 -8.29
N VAL A 80 -5.25 1.79 -7.08
CA VAL A 80 -4.14 1.09 -6.45
C VAL A 80 -4.57 -0.33 -6.11
N PHE A 81 -3.93 -1.30 -6.74
CA PHE A 81 -4.04 -2.72 -6.42
C PHE A 81 -2.96 -3.15 -5.42
N PRO A 82 -3.16 -4.25 -4.69
CA PRO A 82 -2.16 -4.79 -3.77
C PRO A 82 -0.95 -5.42 -4.47
N GLU A 83 0.03 -5.83 -3.68
CA GLU A 83 1.23 -6.57 -4.08
C GLU A 83 0.83 -7.89 -4.74
N LEU A 84 1.53 -8.25 -5.85
CA LEU A 84 1.35 -9.50 -6.60
C LEU A 84 -0.12 -9.84 -6.92
N CYS A 85 -0.93 -8.82 -7.23
CA CYS A 85 -2.36 -9.00 -7.50
C CYS A 85 -2.67 -9.85 -8.75
N ILE A 86 -1.70 -10.04 -9.67
CA ILE A 86 -1.83 -10.89 -10.86
C ILE A 86 -1.40 -12.33 -10.57
N SER A 87 -0.21 -12.51 -10.02
CA SER A 87 0.33 -13.84 -9.74
C SER A 87 -0.29 -14.51 -8.51
N GLY A 88 -0.93 -13.75 -7.65
CA GLY A 88 -1.18 -14.15 -6.27
C GLY A 88 0.10 -14.15 -5.45
N TYR A 89 -0.02 -13.89 -4.15
CA TYR A 89 1.13 -13.89 -3.24
C TYR A 89 1.39 -15.28 -2.70
N VAL A 90 2.64 -15.68 -2.71
CA VAL A 90 2.98 -17.07 -2.40
C VAL A 90 3.95 -17.18 -1.23
N TRP A 91 3.48 -17.72 -0.11
CA TRP A 91 4.30 -18.07 1.04
C TRP A 91 4.44 -19.57 1.26
N ASP A 92 4.41 -20.35 0.20
CA ASP A 92 4.44 -21.78 0.32
C ASP A 92 5.79 -22.35 -0.08
N THR A 93 6.51 -22.94 0.88
CA THR A 93 7.75 -23.66 0.64
C THR A 93 7.52 -25.09 0.22
N ASP A 94 6.36 -25.67 0.55
CA ASP A 94 6.05 -27.08 0.28
C ASP A 94 5.71 -27.30 -1.19
N HIS A 95 5.18 -26.24 -1.86
CA HIS A 95 4.83 -26.23 -3.28
C HIS A 95 5.77 -25.34 -4.12
N LYS A 96 7.03 -25.27 -3.75
CA LYS A 96 8.00 -24.34 -4.37
C LYS A 96 8.06 -24.42 -5.90
N ALA A 97 7.94 -25.62 -6.47
CA ALA A 97 7.98 -25.80 -7.93
C ALA A 97 6.75 -25.17 -8.63
N GLU A 98 5.55 -25.36 -8.07
CA GLU A 98 4.33 -24.77 -8.59
C GLU A 98 4.39 -23.24 -8.53
N VAL A 99 4.88 -22.72 -7.40
CA VAL A 99 5.09 -21.30 -7.20
C VAL A 99 6.03 -20.71 -8.23
N GLN A 100 7.18 -21.35 -8.44
CA GLN A 100 8.15 -20.89 -9.43
C GLN A 100 7.58 -20.89 -10.84
N GLU A 101 6.73 -21.87 -11.18
CA GLU A 101 6.06 -21.90 -12.46
C GLU A 101 5.01 -20.77 -12.59
N GLN A 102 4.17 -20.58 -11.56
CA GLN A 102 3.24 -19.47 -11.50
C GLN A 102 3.93 -18.11 -11.71
N LEU A 103 5.04 -17.88 -11.00
CA LEU A 103 5.80 -16.63 -11.13
C LEU A 103 6.37 -16.44 -12.54
N LYS A 104 6.79 -17.50 -13.22
CA LYS A 104 7.30 -17.44 -14.61
C LYS A 104 6.21 -17.17 -15.62
N THR A 105 4.99 -17.62 -15.36
CA THR A 105 3.85 -17.49 -16.28
C THR A 105 2.98 -16.26 -16.03
N SER A 106 3.17 -15.55 -14.93
CA SER A 106 2.37 -14.38 -14.56
C SER A 106 2.94 -13.02 -14.97
N HIS A 107 4.17 -12.95 -15.47
CA HIS A 107 4.80 -11.66 -15.78
C HIS A 107 4.12 -10.91 -16.93
N ASN A 108 4.22 -9.59 -16.96
CA ASN A 108 3.51 -8.68 -17.88
C ASN A 108 3.65 -8.98 -19.39
N ASN A 109 4.71 -9.69 -19.80
CA ASN A 109 4.94 -10.02 -21.21
C ASN A 109 4.36 -11.39 -21.60
N GLN A 110 3.70 -12.11 -20.70
CA GLN A 110 2.93 -13.30 -21.08
C GLN A 110 1.72 -12.87 -21.93
N PRO A 111 1.38 -13.59 -23.00
CA PRO A 111 0.36 -13.15 -23.96
C PRO A 111 -0.99 -12.81 -23.34
N GLU A 112 -1.47 -13.64 -22.41
CA GLU A 112 -2.76 -13.48 -21.74
C GLU A 112 -2.72 -12.27 -20.80
N VAL A 113 -1.67 -12.15 -19.98
CA VAL A 113 -1.46 -11.01 -19.06
C VAL A 113 -1.34 -9.72 -19.87
N LYS A 114 -0.48 -9.73 -20.90
CA LYS A 114 -0.27 -8.57 -21.76
C LYS A 114 -1.56 -8.09 -22.43
N LYS A 115 -2.38 -9.01 -22.92
CA LYS A 115 -3.65 -8.67 -23.56
C LYS A 115 -4.56 -7.89 -22.61
N VAL A 116 -4.69 -8.33 -21.37
CA VAL A 116 -5.51 -7.66 -20.34
C VAL A 116 -4.92 -6.30 -20.00
N LEU A 117 -3.62 -6.24 -19.72
CA LEU A 117 -2.94 -4.98 -19.37
C LEU A 117 -3.00 -3.94 -20.50
N ASP A 118 -2.83 -4.35 -21.75
CA ASP A 118 -2.99 -3.47 -22.92
C ASP A 118 -4.44 -2.97 -23.06
N GLY A 119 -5.43 -3.84 -22.77
CA GLY A 119 -6.84 -3.48 -22.71
C GLY A 119 -7.10 -2.40 -21.66
N ILE A 120 -6.62 -2.59 -20.44
CA ILE A 120 -6.72 -1.59 -19.35
C ILE A 120 -6.04 -0.28 -19.76
N LYS A 121 -4.82 -0.35 -20.28
CA LYS A 121 -4.05 0.83 -20.72
C LYS A 121 -4.81 1.65 -21.75
N SER A 122 -5.49 1.00 -22.69
CA SER A 122 -6.27 1.68 -23.75
C SER A 122 -7.45 2.49 -23.20
N GLY A 123 -7.93 2.15 -22.01
CA GLY A 123 -9.01 2.88 -21.32
C GLY A 123 -8.53 4.05 -20.46
N LEU A 124 -7.22 4.21 -20.26
CA LEU A 124 -6.69 5.31 -19.47
C LEU A 124 -6.74 6.63 -20.26
N VAL A 125 -6.88 7.72 -19.52
CA VAL A 125 -6.95 9.07 -20.08
C VAL A 125 -5.88 9.98 -19.49
N ASP A 126 -5.48 11.00 -20.23
CA ASP A 126 -4.50 12.01 -19.81
C ASP A 126 -5.16 13.40 -19.59
N HIS A 127 -6.28 13.40 -18.87
CA HIS A 127 -6.99 14.62 -18.52
C HIS A 127 -7.67 14.51 -17.15
N ASP A 128 -8.22 15.60 -16.62
CA ASP A 128 -8.69 15.70 -15.24
C ASP A 128 -9.85 14.76 -14.88
N LYS A 129 -10.62 14.33 -15.85
CA LYS A 129 -11.78 13.45 -15.62
C LYS A 129 -11.50 12.05 -16.17
N GLY A 130 -11.52 11.07 -15.29
CA GLY A 130 -11.37 9.66 -15.60
C GLY A 130 -10.09 9.04 -15.03
N LEU A 131 -9.92 7.75 -15.30
CA LEU A 131 -8.82 6.95 -14.76
C LEU A 131 -7.51 7.30 -15.50
N ASN A 132 -6.54 7.83 -14.78
CA ASN A 132 -5.27 8.29 -15.33
C ASN A 132 -4.12 7.34 -15.02
N MET A 133 -4.19 6.69 -13.84
CA MET A 133 -3.07 5.94 -13.31
C MET A 133 -3.55 4.68 -12.58
N VAL A 134 -2.88 3.56 -12.84
CA VAL A 134 -3.13 2.29 -12.15
C VAL A 134 -1.81 1.78 -11.60
N PHE A 135 -1.76 1.56 -10.28
CA PHE A 135 -0.68 0.84 -9.61
C PHE A 135 -1.09 -0.61 -9.47
N PHE A 136 -0.24 -1.53 -9.88
CA PHE A 136 -0.52 -2.97 -9.73
C PHE A 136 0.74 -3.77 -9.41
N GLY A 137 0.62 -4.72 -8.50
CA GLY A 137 1.71 -5.63 -8.12
C GLY A 137 1.78 -6.83 -9.06
N ASN A 138 2.95 -7.12 -9.60
CA ASN A 138 3.19 -8.32 -10.39
C ASN A 138 4.67 -8.70 -10.41
N VAL A 139 4.96 -9.85 -10.98
CA VAL A 139 6.31 -10.36 -11.23
C VAL A 139 6.97 -9.62 -12.38
N ARG A 140 8.20 -9.16 -12.17
CA ARG A 140 9.06 -8.63 -13.24
C ARG A 140 10.21 -9.60 -13.54
N MET A 141 10.32 -9.96 -14.81
CA MET A 141 11.42 -10.77 -15.31
C MET A 141 12.53 -9.87 -15.86
N ASP A 142 13.67 -9.80 -15.18
CA ASP A 142 14.89 -9.22 -15.74
C ASP A 142 15.61 -10.25 -16.60
N ARG A 143 15.30 -10.23 -17.90
CA ARG A 143 15.86 -11.18 -18.87
C ARG A 143 17.36 -11.02 -19.05
N SER A 144 17.91 -9.84 -18.83
CA SER A 144 19.34 -9.57 -19.01
C SER A 144 20.20 -10.27 -17.95
N HIS A 145 19.64 -10.46 -16.75
CA HIS A 145 20.32 -11.09 -15.61
C HIS A 145 19.67 -12.39 -15.13
N GLY A 146 18.60 -12.85 -15.79
CA GLY A 146 17.86 -14.05 -15.40
C GLY A 146 17.22 -13.94 -14.01
N LYS A 147 16.87 -12.71 -13.56
CA LYS A 147 16.35 -12.43 -12.22
C LYS A 147 14.85 -12.26 -12.26
N ILE A 148 14.21 -12.68 -11.18
CA ILE A 148 12.78 -12.47 -10.93
C ILE A 148 12.64 -11.49 -9.78
N HIS A 149 11.84 -10.46 -9.95
CA HIS A 149 11.57 -9.44 -8.94
C HIS A 149 10.09 -9.40 -8.62
N ASP A 150 9.78 -9.11 -7.36
CA ASP A 150 8.47 -8.68 -6.91
C ASP A 150 8.39 -7.16 -7.14
N SER A 151 7.42 -6.71 -7.96
CA SER A 151 7.43 -5.34 -8.46
C SER A 151 6.03 -4.71 -8.46
N THR A 152 6.00 -3.43 -8.13
CA THR A 152 4.84 -2.56 -8.38
C THR A 152 5.06 -1.82 -9.68
N PHE A 153 4.14 -1.99 -10.62
CA PHE A 153 4.11 -1.29 -11.88
C PHE A 153 3.15 -0.10 -11.82
N VAL A 154 3.44 0.91 -12.61
CA VAL A 154 2.58 2.07 -12.76
C VAL A 154 2.19 2.23 -14.22
N MET A 155 0.91 2.09 -14.49
CA MET A 155 0.35 2.23 -15.82
C MET A 155 -0.26 3.62 -15.99
N THR A 156 0.14 4.30 -17.08
CA THR A 156 -0.42 5.57 -17.54
C THR A 156 -0.64 5.51 -19.03
N GLN A 157 -1.41 6.43 -19.61
CA GLN A 157 -1.62 6.48 -21.06
C GLN A 157 -0.30 6.71 -21.83
N GLY A 158 0.53 7.64 -21.34
CA GLY A 158 1.67 8.19 -22.07
C GLY A 158 2.96 7.37 -22.05
N ALA A 159 3.04 6.28 -21.25
CA ALA A 159 4.25 5.49 -21.10
C ALA A 159 3.99 3.98 -21.19
N ASP A 160 5.03 3.20 -21.49
CA ASP A 160 4.94 1.74 -21.34
C ASP A 160 4.96 1.39 -19.85
N TYR A 161 3.98 0.60 -19.41
CA TYR A 161 3.89 0.17 -18.01
C TYR A 161 5.07 -0.73 -17.61
N ASN A 162 5.77 -1.33 -18.55
CA ASN A 162 6.99 -2.09 -18.27
C ASN A 162 8.21 -1.20 -17.97
N ASP A 163 8.14 0.10 -18.26
CA ASP A 163 9.22 1.05 -18.02
C ASP A 163 9.07 1.79 -16.67
N ILE A 164 7.86 1.79 -16.10
CA ILE A 164 7.58 2.48 -14.82
C ILE A 164 7.27 1.44 -13.76
N PHE A 165 8.29 1.06 -13.01
CA PHE A 165 8.17 0.04 -11.96
C PHE A 165 9.08 0.33 -10.78
N TYR A 166 8.70 -0.25 -9.65
CA TYR A 166 9.48 -0.32 -8.43
C TYR A 166 9.69 -1.80 -8.08
N ASP A 167 10.93 -2.26 -8.04
CA ASP A 167 11.28 -3.58 -7.54
C ASP A 167 11.48 -3.52 -6.04
N LYS A 168 10.86 -4.41 -5.29
CA LYS A 168 10.94 -4.48 -3.83
C LYS A 168 12.39 -4.54 -3.37
N ILE A 169 12.78 -3.58 -2.52
CA ILE A 169 14.15 -3.46 -2.02
C ILE A 169 14.38 -4.38 -0.83
N PHE A 170 13.46 -4.40 0.12
CA PHE A 170 13.58 -5.25 1.32
C PHE A 170 12.69 -6.48 1.19
N LEU A 171 13.31 -7.62 0.98
CA LEU A 171 12.62 -8.90 0.89
C LEU A 171 12.53 -9.57 2.26
N THR A 172 11.36 -10.12 2.58
CA THR A 172 11.20 -11.01 3.73
C THR A 172 12.05 -12.28 3.56
N PRO A 173 12.33 -13.03 4.64
CA PRO A 173 13.07 -14.30 4.51
C PRO A 173 12.45 -15.29 3.52
N MET A 174 11.11 -15.33 3.42
CA MET A 174 10.38 -16.20 2.49
C MET A 174 10.52 -15.73 1.04
N GLU A 175 10.38 -14.44 0.79
CA GLU A 175 10.50 -13.85 -0.55
C GLU A 175 11.89 -14.07 -1.16
N LYS A 176 12.95 -14.09 -0.35
CA LYS A 176 14.32 -14.39 -0.79
C LYS A 176 14.49 -15.78 -1.42
N LEU A 177 13.53 -16.68 -1.23
CA LEU A 177 13.52 -18.00 -1.86
C LEU A 177 13.06 -17.96 -3.32
N PHE A 178 12.34 -16.90 -3.70
CA PHE A 178 11.68 -16.77 -5.00
C PHE A 178 12.12 -15.55 -5.79
N PHE A 179 12.43 -14.45 -5.10
CA PHE A 179 12.71 -13.15 -5.71
C PHE A 179 14.13 -12.68 -5.45
N HIS A 180 14.61 -11.87 -6.38
CA HIS A 180 15.82 -11.10 -6.21
C HIS A 180 15.46 -9.70 -5.74
N ARG A 181 16.26 -9.17 -4.83
CA ARG A 181 16.16 -7.79 -4.36
C ARG A 181 16.21 -6.82 -5.54
N GLY A 182 15.40 -5.76 -5.47
CA GLY A 182 15.45 -4.64 -6.40
C GLY A 182 16.78 -3.89 -6.35
N SER A 183 16.97 -3.00 -7.31
CA SER A 183 18.09 -2.05 -7.29
C SER A 183 17.90 -1.03 -6.15
N ASP A 184 18.95 -0.25 -5.85
CA ASP A 184 18.90 0.80 -4.82
C ASP A 184 18.16 2.08 -5.33
N ARG A 185 17.25 1.93 -6.29
CA ARG A 185 16.48 3.03 -6.87
C ARG A 185 15.08 3.09 -6.27
N ARG A 186 14.75 4.23 -5.72
CA ARG A 186 13.38 4.57 -5.33
C ARG A 186 12.61 5.04 -6.55
N LEU A 187 11.33 4.69 -6.65
CA LEU A 187 10.45 5.21 -7.68
C LEU A 187 9.73 6.45 -7.16
N VAL A 188 9.95 7.57 -7.84
CA VAL A 188 9.26 8.84 -7.59
C VAL A 188 8.54 9.25 -8.86
N LEU A 189 7.28 9.59 -8.73
CA LEU A 189 6.41 10.00 -9.83
C LEU A 189 6.04 11.47 -9.65
N ASP A 190 6.45 12.30 -10.58
CA ASP A 190 5.98 13.69 -10.65
C ASP A 190 4.64 13.72 -11.40
N ALA A 191 3.54 13.68 -10.65
CA ALA A 191 2.20 13.77 -11.19
C ALA A 191 1.60 15.16 -10.99
N ARG A 192 0.64 15.52 -11.82
CA ARG A 192 -0.08 16.82 -11.68
C ARG A 192 -0.72 17.01 -10.30
N PHE A 193 -1.13 15.93 -9.66
CA PHE A 193 -1.75 15.94 -8.34
C PHE A 193 -0.76 16.07 -7.18
N GLY A 194 0.53 15.87 -7.43
CA GLY A 194 1.58 15.87 -6.42
C GLY A 194 2.66 14.83 -6.74
N ARG A 195 3.74 14.87 -6.00
CA ARG A 195 4.84 13.91 -6.12
C ARG A 195 4.54 12.68 -5.27
N MET A 196 4.61 11.50 -5.89
CA MET A 196 4.28 10.23 -5.25
C MET A 196 5.50 9.33 -5.16
N GLY A 197 5.78 8.79 -3.97
CA GLY A 197 6.78 7.76 -3.73
C GLY A 197 6.12 6.38 -3.67
N VAL A 198 6.81 5.34 -4.13
CA VAL A 198 6.30 3.96 -4.12
C VAL A 198 7.12 3.10 -3.19
N MET A 199 6.45 2.41 -2.28
CA MET A 199 7.00 1.40 -1.37
C MET A 199 6.20 0.10 -1.51
N MET A 200 6.80 -1.00 -1.05
CA MET A 200 6.13 -2.30 -1.14
C MET A 200 6.25 -3.07 0.16
N CYS A 201 5.10 -3.35 0.78
CA CYS A 201 4.95 -4.28 1.89
C CYS A 201 6.04 -4.13 2.97
N TYR A 202 6.99 -5.05 3.03
CA TYR A 202 8.06 -5.08 4.05
C TYR A 202 8.97 -3.84 4.04
N ASP A 203 9.06 -3.10 2.92
CA ASP A 203 9.78 -1.81 2.87
C ASP A 203 9.25 -0.81 3.90
N LEU A 204 7.95 -0.90 4.25
CA LEU A 204 7.29 -0.06 5.25
C LEU A 204 7.95 -0.15 6.65
N CYS A 205 8.63 -1.25 6.94
CA CYS A 205 9.34 -1.44 8.22
C CYS A 205 10.64 -0.64 8.32
N PHE A 206 11.12 -0.06 7.21
CA PHE A 206 12.40 0.65 7.16
C PHE A 206 12.18 2.16 7.12
N VAL A 207 12.23 2.77 8.30
CA VAL A 207 11.95 4.21 8.51
C VAL A 207 12.84 5.10 7.66
N GLU A 208 14.05 4.66 7.35
CA GLU A 208 15.02 5.38 6.51
C GLU A 208 14.48 5.60 5.09
N MET A 209 13.77 4.63 4.52
CA MET A 209 13.15 4.79 3.20
C MET A 209 12.13 5.92 3.19
N GLY A 210 11.22 5.94 4.17
CA GLY A 210 10.25 7.01 4.31
C GLY A 210 10.89 8.40 4.42
N LYS A 211 11.98 8.50 5.20
CA LYS A 211 12.77 9.74 5.33
C LYS A 211 13.39 10.18 4.02
N MET A 212 13.97 9.26 3.26
CA MET A 212 14.58 9.58 1.97
C MET A 212 13.52 10.08 0.96
N TYR A 213 12.38 9.40 0.85
CA TYR A 213 11.29 9.85 0.00
C TYR A 213 10.76 11.24 0.40
N ALA A 214 10.55 11.48 1.69
CA ALA A 214 9.95 12.72 2.16
C ALA A 214 10.89 13.94 2.04
N PHE A 215 12.17 13.77 2.40
CA PHE A 215 13.08 14.89 2.57
C PHE A 215 14.12 15.02 1.47
N THR A 216 14.49 13.93 0.82
CA THR A 216 15.41 13.99 -0.33
C THR A 216 14.66 14.08 -1.65
N ASP A 217 13.59 13.29 -1.77
CA ASP A 217 12.82 13.20 -3.00
C ASP A 217 11.57 14.12 -2.97
N GLU A 218 11.26 14.73 -1.83
CA GLU A 218 10.19 15.72 -1.59
C GLU A 218 8.79 15.21 -2.01
N VAL A 219 8.49 13.94 -1.71
CA VAL A 219 7.18 13.38 -2.04
C VAL A 219 6.08 13.97 -1.17
N ASP A 220 4.89 14.07 -1.75
CA ASP A 220 3.67 14.50 -1.06
C ASP A 220 2.89 13.31 -0.50
N VAL A 221 2.97 12.18 -1.20
CA VAL A 221 2.20 10.94 -0.94
C VAL A 221 3.10 9.72 -1.05
N MET A 222 2.99 8.82 -0.09
CA MET A 222 3.57 7.48 -0.15
C MET A 222 2.49 6.48 -0.54
N ILE A 223 2.67 5.80 -1.67
CA ILE A 223 1.82 4.69 -2.11
C ILE A 223 2.48 3.38 -1.71
N THR A 224 1.78 2.55 -0.95
CA THR A 224 2.25 1.23 -0.52
C THR A 224 1.35 0.15 -1.08
N THR A 225 1.92 -0.78 -1.85
CA THR A 225 1.25 -2.02 -2.26
C THR A 225 1.70 -3.16 -1.36
N ALA A 226 0.78 -3.99 -0.84
CA ALA A 226 1.15 -5.00 0.13
C ALA A 226 0.32 -6.29 0.03
N ALA A 227 0.93 -7.38 0.45
CA ALA A 227 0.30 -8.64 0.79
C ALA A 227 0.61 -8.96 2.27
N TRP A 228 0.19 -8.06 3.16
CA TRP A 228 0.56 -8.09 4.57
C TRP A 228 -0.30 -9.08 5.34
N ARG A 229 0.37 -10.00 6.05
CA ARG A 229 -0.31 -11.04 6.83
C ARG A 229 -1.03 -10.46 8.05
N MET A 230 -2.09 -11.16 8.49
CA MET A 230 -2.79 -10.86 9.73
C MET A 230 -2.15 -11.58 10.91
N GLU A 231 -1.92 -12.88 10.77
CA GLU A 231 -1.67 -13.78 11.87
C GLU A 231 -0.18 -13.86 12.20
N THR A 232 0.17 -13.40 13.37
CA THR A 232 1.38 -13.77 14.08
C THR A 232 1.12 -13.58 15.55
N VAL A 233 1.20 -14.68 16.27
CA VAL A 233 1.07 -14.65 17.73
C VAL A 233 2.35 -14.08 18.33
N ARG A 234 2.19 -13.13 19.25
CA ARG A 234 3.24 -12.67 20.16
C ARG A 234 2.82 -12.97 21.57
N GLU A 235 3.62 -13.74 22.27
CA GLU A 235 3.39 -14.11 23.65
C GLU A 235 4.49 -13.55 24.55
N TYR A 236 4.06 -12.97 25.66
CA TYR A 236 4.91 -12.48 26.72
C TYR A 236 4.48 -13.15 28.03
N PRO A 237 4.92 -14.41 28.31
CA PRO A 237 4.42 -15.21 29.41
C PRO A 237 4.57 -14.55 30.77
N LEU A 238 5.69 -13.85 31.01
CA LEU A 238 5.93 -13.12 32.26
C LEU A 238 4.94 -11.97 32.48
N LEU A 239 4.45 -11.37 31.40
CA LEU A 239 3.44 -10.30 31.45
C LEU A 239 2.02 -10.83 31.34
N LYS A 240 1.85 -12.15 31.18
CA LYS A 240 0.56 -12.78 30.88
C LYS A 240 -0.17 -12.11 29.70
N LEU A 241 0.59 -11.69 28.71
CA LEU A 241 0.10 -10.98 27.51
C LEU A 241 0.26 -11.86 26.29
N ARG A 242 -0.82 -11.97 25.50
CA ARG A 242 -0.86 -12.60 24.19
C ARG A 242 -1.51 -11.67 23.18
N ILE A 243 -0.91 -11.54 22.01
CA ILE A 243 -1.42 -10.75 20.88
C ILE A 243 -1.54 -11.70 19.70
N ASP A 244 -2.76 -11.99 19.25
CA ASP A 244 -3.02 -12.95 18.18
C ASP A 244 -2.83 -12.34 16.77
N ASN A 245 -3.15 -11.05 16.61
CA ASN A 245 -3.10 -10.35 15.31
C ASN A 245 -1.98 -9.29 15.29
N TYR A 246 -0.76 -9.71 15.66
CA TYR A 246 0.35 -8.77 15.81
C TYR A 246 0.68 -8.01 14.51
N TYR A 247 0.62 -8.68 13.34
CA TYR A 247 0.95 -8.02 12.08
C TYR A 247 -0.11 -7.01 11.63
N GLN A 248 -1.37 -7.22 11.95
CA GLN A 248 -2.42 -6.22 11.73
C GLN A 248 -2.15 -4.94 12.55
N PHE A 249 -1.76 -5.10 13.81
CA PHE A 249 -1.35 -3.97 14.65
C PHE A 249 -0.15 -3.24 14.04
N ILE A 250 0.87 -3.98 13.56
CA ILE A 250 2.06 -3.39 12.93
C ILE A 250 1.71 -2.65 11.62
N TRP A 251 0.81 -3.18 10.79
CA TRP A 251 0.33 -2.52 9.59
C TRP A 251 -0.18 -1.10 9.89
N ARG A 252 -1.11 -1.00 10.82
CA ARG A 252 -1.66 0.30 11.24
C ARG A 252 -0.61 1.23 11.82
N LEU A 253 0.25 0.70 12.71
CA LEU A 253 1.30 1.47 13.37
C LEU A 253 2.31 2.04 12.36
N MET A 254 2.76 1.21 11.40
CA MET A 254 3.77 1.63 10.43
C MET A 254 3.26 2.72 9.50
N HIS A 255 2.03 2.61 9.01
CA HIS A 255 1.42 3.66 8.19
C HIS A 255 1.23 4.97 8.96
N SER A 256 0.73 4.91 10.20
CA SER A 256 0.60 6.10 11.05
C SER A 256 1.96 6.74 11.32
N ALA A 257 2.97 5.92 11.65
CA ALA A 257 4.32 6.40 11.90
C ALA A 257 4.98 6.99 10.63
N LEU A 258 4.86 6.29 9.49
CA LEU A 258 5.36 6.79 8.20
C LEU A 258 4.78 8.16 7.88
N ALA A 259 3.46 8.31 8.00
CA ALA A 259 2.79 9.57 7.70
C ALA A 259 3.20 10.68 8.67
N ALA A 260 3.13 10.45 9.99
CA ALA A 260 3.41 11.44 11.02
C ALA A 260 4.87 11.89 11.03
N HIS A 261 5.82 10.94 11.00
CA HIS A 261 7.24 11.26 11.04
C HIS A 261 7.76 11.96 9.80
N ASN A 262 7.09 11.79 8.67
CA ASN A 262 7.50 12.36 7.39
C ASN A 262 6.59 13.48 6.90
N GLN A 263 5.47 13.72 7.60
CA GLN A 263 4.48 14.75 7.26
C GLN A 263 3.96 14.65 5.81
N VAL A 264 3.75 13.42 5.38
CA VAL A 264 3.25 13.04 4.05
C VAL A 264 2.00 12.19 4.17
N TRP A 265 1.18 12.17 3.13
CA TRP A 265 0.10 11.20 3.04
C TRP A 265 0.66 9.79 2.94
N SER A 266 0.03 8.84 3.62
CA SER A 266 0.31 7.42 3.45
C SER A 266 -0.95 6.71 2.97
N ILE A 267 -0.85 6.06 1.80
CA ILE A 267 -1.94 5.32 1.16
C ILE A 267 -1.48 3.89 0.96
N GLY A 268 -2.22 2.94 1.51
CA GLY A 268 -1.87 1.52 1.44
C GLY A 268 -2.98 0.70 0.80
N ALA A 269 -2.66 -0.09 -0.23
CA ALA A 269 -3.51 -1.15 -0.77
C ALA A 269 -2.94 -2.50 -0.36
N ASN A 270 -3.76 -3.34 0.29
CA ASN A 270 -3.35 -4.61 0.86
C ASN A 270 -4.27 -5.75 0.43
N CYS A 271 -3.73 -6.96 0.40
CA CYS A 271 -4.53 -8.16 0.25
C CYS A 271 -5.40 -8.41 1.48
N VAL A 272 -6.56 -9.04 1.29
CA VAL A 272 -7.50 -9.44 2.33
C VAL A 272 -7.90 -10.91 2.17
N GLY A 273 -8.46 -11.52 3.21
CA GLY A 273 -9.00 -12.88 3.12
C GLY A 273 -7.97 -13.97 3.35
N VAL A 274 -8.31 -15.18 2.96
CA VAL A 274 -7.51 -16.39 3.21
C VAL A 274 -6.71 -16.75 1.98
N PHE A 275 -5.43 -16.94 2.16
CA PHE A 275 -4.58 -17.47 1.11
C PHE A 275 -4.80 -19.00 0.98
N GLU A 276 -5.32 -19.42 -0.15
CA GLU A 276 -5.86 -20.77 -0.36
C GLU A 276 -4.85 -21.91 -0.21
N LYS A 277 -3.58 -21.68 -0.56
CA LYS A 277 -2.54 -22.72 -0.50
C LYS A 277 -2.08 -23.02 0.92
N THR A 278 -2.02 -22.03 1.79
CA THR A 278 -1.45 -22.21 3.14
C THR A 278 -2.48 -22.02 4.25
N GLY A 279 -3.69 -21.51 3.93
CA GLY A 279 -4.68 -21.13 4.92
C GLY A 279 -4.30 -19.88 5.72
N GLY A 280 -3.17 -19.24 5.43
CA GLY A 280 -2.76 -17.98 6.06
C GLY A 280 -3.68 -16.83 5.66
N ARG A 281 -3.85 -15.86 6.55
CA ARG A 281 -4.74 -14.71 6.29
C ARG A 281 -3.96 -13.44 6.03
N PHE A 282 -4.46 -12.64 5.11
CA PHE A 282 -4.04 -11.25 4.91
C PHE A 282 -4.86 -10.32 5.81
N CYS A 283 -4.26 -9.23 6.28
CA CYS A 283 -4.94 -8.37 7.23
C CYS A 283 -5.91 -7.37 6.59
N GLY A 284 -5.96 -7.27 5.27
CA GLY A 284 -6.80 -6.26 4.63
C GLY A 284 -6.41 -4.86 5.04
N GLU A 285 -7.42 -4.07 5.42
CA GLU A 285 -7.23 -2.71 5.95
C GLU A 285 -6.47 -1.78 4.99
N SER A 286 -6.69 -1.95 3.70
CA SER A 286 -6.32 -0.93 2.74
C SER A 286 -6.87 0.42 3.20
N GLY A 287 -6.08 1.48 3.17
CA GLY A 287 -6.51 2.71 3.82
C GLY A 287 -5.68 3.94 3.52
N VAL A 288 -6.06 5.05 4.16
CA VAL A 288 -5.43 6.36 4.04
C VAL A 288 -5.15 6.94 5.41
N TRP A 289 -3.92 7.41 5.59
CA TRP A 289 -3.45 8.13 6.77
C TRP A 289 -3.04 9.54 6.40
N SER A 290 -3.53 10.51 7.18
CA SER A 290 -3.19 11.92 7.00
C SER A 290 -1.72 12.19 7.30
N PRO A 291 -1.15 13.33 6.87
CA PRO A 291 0.20 13.74 7.20
C PRO A 291 0.49 13.88 8.72
N SER A 292 -0.55 13.91 9.55
CA SER A 292 -0.43 13.85 11.02
C SER A 292 -0.47 12.42 11.57
N GLY A 293 -0.49 11.39 10.72
CA GLY A 293 -0.54 9.99 11.10
C GLY A 293 -1.91 9.48 11.53
N ILE A 294 -2.96 10.27 11.33
CA ILE A 294 -4.33 9.90 11.69
C ILE A 294 -4.90 9.01 10.60
N PRO A 295 -5.39 7.80 10.94
CA PRO A 295 -6.11 6.97 9.99
C PRO A 295 -7.47 7.61 9.66
N LEU A 296 -7.71 7.84 8.37
CA LEU A 296 -8.92 8.51 7.91
C LEU A 296 -10.00 7.54 7.43
N VAL A 297 -9.59 6.48 6.75
CA VAL A 297 -10.47 5.42 6.25
C VAL A 297 -9.70 4.12 6.11
N HIS A 298 -10.36 3.01 6.43
CA HIS A 298 -9.85 1.66 6.25
C HIS A 298 -10.90 0.74 5.64
N ALA A 299 -10.42 -0.20 4.82
CA ALA A 299 -11.19 -1.33 4.36
C ALA A 299 -11.44 -2.35 5.47
N SER A 300 -12.29 -3.32 5.17
CA SER A 300 -12.47 -4.51 6.00
C SER A 300 -11.16 -5.29 6.16
N HIS A 301 -11.02 -5.98 7.28
CA HIS A 301 -9.91 -6.89 7.56
C HIS A 301 -10.21 -8.34 7.15
N ASP A 302 -11.42 -8.65 6.70
CA ASP A 302 -11.87 -10.00 6.40
C ASP A 302 -12.72 -10.12 5.11
N GLU A 303 -13.17 -9.00 4.55
CA GLU A 303 -13.98 -8.96 3.33
C GLU A 303 -13.32 -8.16 2.22
N GLU A 304 -13.54 -8.55 0.98
CA GLU A 304 -13.19 -7.73 -0.17
C GLU A 304 -14.06 -6.49 -0.23
N GLU A 305 -13.44 -5.34 -0.40
CA GLU A 305 -14.13 -4.08 -0.68
C GLU A 305 -13.21 -3.09 -1.40
N LEU A 306 -13.83 -2.16 -2.10
CA LEU A 306 -13.14 -1.06 -2.76
C LEU A 306 -13.36 0.22 -1.95
N ILE A 307 -12.30 0.98 -1.72
CA ILE A 307 -12.40 2.27 -1.03
C ILE A 307 -12.24 3.37 -2.06
N VAL A 308 -13.22 4.25 -2.16
CA VAL A 308 -13.15 5.47 -2.98
C VAL A 308 -12.92 6.67 -2.06
N ILE A 309 -11.84 7.39 -2.33
CA ILE A 309 -11.44 8.59 -1.59
C ILE A 309 -11.55 9.76 -2.56
N ARG A 310 -12.65 10.53 -2.43
CA ARG A 310 -12.93 11.64 -3.35
C ARG A 310 -12.20 12.91 -2.94
N ASP A 311 -11.69 13.58 -3.94
CA ASP A 311 -11.15 14.93 -3.83
C ASP A 311 -10.09 15.06 -2.73
N LEU A 312 -9.13 14.14 -2.72
CA LEU A 312 -8.05 14.15 -1.73
C LEU A 312 -7.10 15.33 -2.00
N GLU A 313 -7.15 16.31 -1.13
CA GLU A 313 -6.34 17.51 -1.20
C GLU A 313 -4.90 17.25 -0.75
N ILE A 314 -4.09 16.68 -1.64
CA ILE A 314 -2.73 16.19 -1.33
C ILE A 314 -1.83 17.31 -0.78
N ARG A 315 -1.89 18.54 -1.38
CA ARG A 315 -1.07 19.70 -0.99
C ARG A 315 -1.83 20.74 -0.18
N GLY A 316 -2.98 20.36 0.38
CA GLY A 316 -3.87 21.26 1.06
C GLY A 316 -3.64 21.43 2.54
N HIS A 317 -4.70 21.86 3.21
CA HIS A 317 -4.72 22.29 4.61
C HIS A 317 -4.18 21.23 5.59
N MET A 318 -4.53 19.95 5.41
CA MET A 318 -4.07 18.88 6.34
C MET A 318 -2.55 18.73 6.36
N ARG A 319 -1.89 18.97 5.23
CA ARG A 319 -0.42 18.94 5.18
C ARG A 319 0.18 20.17 5.87
N HIS A 320 -0.42 21.33 5.74
CA HIS A 320 -0.02 22.53 6.47
C HIS A 320 -0.18 22.33 7.98
N GLN A 321 -1.34 21.85 8.43
CA GLN A 321 -1.56 21.55 9.85
C GLN A 321 -0.54 20.58 10.45
N ALA A 322 -0.12 19.58 9.71
CA ALA A 322 0.88 18.63 10.19
C ALA A 322 2.23 19.31 10.49
N LYS A 323 2.49 20.47 9.87
CA LYS A 323 3.70 21.26 10.02
C LYS A 323 3.62 22.39 11.05
N GLU A 324 2.44 22.65 11.62
CA GLU A 324 2.24 23.77 12.57
C GLU A 324 3.05 23.64 13.86
N HIS A 325 3.26 22.42 14.36
CA HIS A 325 3.98 22.20 15.61
C HIS A 325 5.48 21.98 15.41
N PHE A 326 5.86 21.38 14.30
CA PHE A 326 7.23 21.13 13.90
C PHE A 326 7.27 20.86 12.39
N ASP A 327 8.20 21.48 11.70
CA ASP A 327 8.40 21.24 10.26
C ASP A 327 9.76 20.55 10.07
N TYR A 328 9.72 19.23 9.91
CA TYR A 328 10.92 18.45 9.69
C TYR A 328 11.70 18.87 8.43
N SER A 329 11.03 19.44 7.44
CA SER A 329 11.70 19.86 6.21
C SER A 329 12.61 21.07 6.41
N LEU A 330 12.30 21.94 7.38
CA LEU A 330 13.13 23.09 7.73
C LEU A 330 14.36 22.68 8.56
N ASP A 331 14.16 21.76 9.49
CA ASP A 331 15.19 21.40 10.46
C ASP A 331 16.04 20.20 10.03
N PHE A 332 15.58 19.41 9.03
CA PHE A 332 16.16 18.11 8.71
C PHE A 332 17.65 18.19 8.37
N ASP A 333 18.03 19.11 7.49
CA ASP A 333 19.42 19.22 7.05
C ASP A 333 20.35 19.66 8.17
N GLU A 334 19.93 20.62 8.98
CA GLU A 334 20.73 21.13 10.11
C GLU A 334 20.79 20.10 11.23
N VAL A 335 19.64 19.61 11.68
CA VAL A 335 19.52 18.66 12.78
C VAL A 335 20.12 17.30 12.40
N TYR A 336 19.91 16.82 11.18
CA TYR A 336 20.47 15.54 10.73
C TYR A 336 21.99 15.57 10.66
N ARG A 337 22.58 16.66 10.16
CA ARG A 337 24.04 16.85 10.18
C ARG A 337 24.59 16.91 11.58
N ALA A 338 23.91 17.62 12.48
CA ALA A 338 24.28 17.70 13.88
C ALA A 338 24.22 16.32 14.55
N ILE A 339 23.12 15.59 14.42
CA ILE A 339 22.92 14.25 15.01
C ILE A 339 23.97 13.26 14.50
N LYS A 340 24.28 13.27 13.20
CA LYS A 340 25.29 12.38 12.60
C LYS A 340 26.67 12.54 13.23
N ASN A 341 26.99 13.73 13.73
CA ASN A 341 28.27 14.06 14.35
C ASN A 341 28.29 13.90 15.88
N ILE A 342 27.12 13.65 16.51
CA ILE A 342 27.04 13.43 17.96
C ILE A 342 27.66 12.07 18.28
N LYS A 343 28.76 12.09 19.06
CA LYS A 343 29.36 10.86 19.55
C LYS A 343 28.65 10.41 20.82
N PRO A 344 28.36 9.13 21.01
CA PRO A 344 27.76 8.64 22.24
C PRO A 344 28.75 8.78 23.40
N LYS A 345 28.31 9.37 24.50
CA LYS A 345 29.01 9.26 25.77
C LYS A 345 28.59 7.92 26.39
N ARG A 346 29.49 6.95 26.36
CA ARG A 346 29.29 5.66 27.03
C ARG A 346 29.81 5.75 28.45
N VAL A 347 29.00 5.38 29.41
CA VAL A 347 29.35 5.25 30.82
C VAL A 347 29.14 3.81 31.20
N SER A 348 30.19 3.12 31.67
CA SER A 348 30.05 1.80 32.29
C SER A 348 29.60 2.02 33.74
N LEU A 349 28.57 1.30 34.14
CA LEU A 349 28.08 1.29 35.52
C LEU A 349 28.41 -0.09 36.14
N ASP A 350 29.64 -0.57 35.92
CA ASP A 350 30.10 -1.84 36.46
C ASP A 350 30.07 -1.73 38.02
N GLY A 351 29.10 -2.40 38.63
CA GLY A 351 28.91 -2.45 40.07
C GLY A 351 27.55 -1.99 40.60
N LEU A 352 26.54 -1.73 39.72
CA LEU A 352 25.15 -1.53 40.14
C LEU A 352 24.33 -2.82 40.01
#